data_0527278d45ab97ff00297ddbdcb2fc55
#
_entry.id   0527278d45ab97ff00297ddbdcb2fc55
#
_cell.length_a   1.000
_cell.length_b   1.000
_cell.length_c   1.000
_cell.angle_alpha   90.00
_cell.angle_beta   90.00
_cell.angle_gamma   90.00
#
_symmetry.space_group_name_H-M   'P 1'
#
loop_
_entity.id
_entity.type
_entity.pdbx_description
1 polymer ?
#
loop_
_entity_poly.entity_id
_entity_poly.type
_entity_poly.pdbx_seq_one_letter_code
_entity_poly.pdbx_strand_id
1 'polypeptide(L)'
;DCLLSRGLGDVYKRQVEGVVGRYQAGFFPVMMFGLPGAALAMYLRADKKKRKVVGSLMAAGALASFFTGVTEPLEFSFMFVAPLLYVVHALLMGLSVFIASAMEWTAGFGFSAGFVDMLLSSQNPLANKWYMLLVMGVGFFLLYFVIFYFLIGWPVSYTHLTLPTNYSV
;
A
#
# COMPACT_ATOMS: atom_id res chain seq x y z
N ASP A 1 -35.79 -22.99 -0.29
CA ASP A 1 -35.09 -22.14 0.73
C ASP A 1 -34.04 -22.90 1.57
N CYS A 2 -34.26 -24.19 1.83
CA CYS A 2 -33.34 -25.00 2.64
C CYS A 2 -32.03 -25.38 1.92
N LEU A 3 -32.02 -25.45 0.59
CA LEU A 3 -30.83 -25.79 -0.20
C LEU A 3 -29.88 -24.58 -0.35
N LEU A 4 -30.42 -23.35 -0.45
CA LEU A 4 -29.61 -22.12 -0.50
C LEU A 4 -28.96 -21.85 0.84
N SER A 5 -29.65 -22.04 1.96
CA SER A 5 -29.08 -21.87 3.31
C SER A 5 -28.00 -22.90 3.64
N ARG A 6 -28.12 -24.15 3.12
CA ARG A 6 -27.06 -25.17 3.25
C ARG A 6 -25.84 -24.85 2.41
N GLY A 7 -26.01 -24.39 1.16
CA GLY A 7 -24.88 -24.02 0.29
C GLY A 7 -24.08 -22.85 0.82
N LEU A 8 -24.72 -21.80 1.28
CA LEU A 8 -24.07 -20.65 1.92
C LEU A 8 -23.44 -21.03 3.26
N GLY A 9 -24.10 -21.87 4.08
CA GLY A 9 -23.56 -22.35 5.34
C GLY A 9 -22.32 -23.21 5.19
N ASP A 10 -22.24 -24.04 4.14
CA ASP A 10 -21.06 -24.88 3.89
C ASP A 10 -19.89 -24.10 3.31
N VAL A 11 -20.13 -23.04 2.53
CA VAL A 11 -19.07 -22.11 2.08
C VAL A 11 -18.52 -21.34 3.28
N TYR A 12 -19.37 -20.91 4.21
CA TYR A 12 -18.94 -20.24 5.45
C TYR A 12 -18.19 -21.19 6.41
N LYS A 13 -18.62 -22.45 6.52
CA LYS A 13 -17.98 -23.46 7.39
C LYS A 13 -16.66 -23.98 6.84
N ARG A 14 -16.39 -23.83 5.54
CA ARG A 14 -15.10 -24.19 4.93
C ARG A 14 -14.04 -23.09 5.06
N GLN A 15 -14.37 -21.95 5.63
CA GLN A 15 -13.37 -20.96 6.03
C GLN A 15 -12.63 -21.47 7.27
N VAL A 16 -11.47 -22.06 7.02
CA VAL A 16 -10.61 -22.56 8.10
C VAL A 16 -10.10 -21.36 8.88
N GLU A 17 -10.40 -21.33 10.18
CA GLU A 17 -9.88 -20.31 11.09
C GLU A 17 -8.35 -20.22 10.98
N GLY A 18 -7.82 -19.01 10.88
CA GLY A 18 -6.38 -18.74 10.78
C GLY A 18 -5.76 -18.87 9.39
N VAL A 19 -6.51 -19.30 8.36
CA VAL A 19 -6.02 -19.39 6.97
C VAL A 19 -6.59 -18.28 6.10
N VAL A 20 -7.88 -17.97 6.28
CA VAL A 20 -8.56 -16.93 5.50
C VAL A 20 -8.10 -15.55 5.95
N GLY A 21 -7.68 -14.72 5.00
CA GLY A 21 -7.19 -13.37 5.27
C GLY A 21 -5.74 -13.28 5.80
N ARG A 22 -5.04 -14.41 6.01
CA ARG A 22 -3.66 -14.44 6.51
C ARG A 22 -2.68 -13.71 5.60
N TYR A 23 -2.74 -13.99 4.30
CA TYR A 23 -1.89 -13.31 3.30
C TYR A 23 -2.41 -11.92 2.97
N GLN A 24 -3.72 -11.71 2.97
CA GLN A 24 -4.34 -10.42 2.72
C GLN A 24 -4.01 -9.38 3.79
N ALA A 25 -3.84 -9.81 5.05
CA ALA A 25 -3.50 -8.94 6.16
C ALA A 25 -2.24 -8.11 5.93
N GLY A 26 -1.24 -8.67 5.23
CA GLY A 26 0.01 -7.98 4.95
C GLY A 26 -0.08 -6.81 3.98
N PHE A 27 -1.17 -6.64 3.25
CA PHE A 27 -1.36 -5.49 2.36
C PHE A 27 -1.74 -4.21 3.11
N PHE A 28 -2.48 -4.31 4.22
CA PHE A 28 -2.94 -3.15 4.99
C PHE A 28 -1.80 -2.22 5.45
N PRO A 29 -0.70 -2.69 6.07
CA PRO A 29 0.37 -1.82 6.53
C PRO A 29 1.03 -1.02 5.42
N VAL A 30 1.18 -1.62 4.25
CA VAL A 30 1.84 -0.98 3.11
C VAL A 30 0.90 0.00 2.41
N MET A 31 -0.34 -0.42 2.10
CA MET A 31 -1.30 0.42 1.37
C MET A 31 -1.79 1.60 2.21
N MET A 32 -2.05 1.39 3.51
CA MET A 32 -2.53 2.46 4.38
C MET A 32 -1.42 3.39 4.87
N PHE A 33 -0.23 2.88 5.11
CA PHE A 33 0.84 3.64 5.78
C PHE A 33 2.11 3.74 4.92
N GLY A 34 2.58 2.65 4.34
CA GLY A 34 3.82 2.63 3.57
C GLY A 34 3.78 3.60 2.38
N LEU A 35 2.75 3.52 1.54
CA LEU A 35 2.61 4.39 0.38
C LEU A 35 2.40 5.87 0.73
N PRO A 36 1.61 6.26 1.73
CA PRO A 36 1.63 7.64 2.23
C PRO A 36 3.00 8.11 2.72
N GLY A 37 3.81 7.22 3.33
CA GLY A 37 5.20 7.52 3.69
C GLY A 37 6.08 7.78 2.46
N ALA A 38 5.94 6.96 1.40
CA ALA A 38 6.60 7.17 0.11
C ALA A 38 6.17 8.51 -0.54
N ALA A 39 4.86 8.81 -0.51
CA ALA A 39 4.31 10.06 -1.05
C ALA A 39 4.89 11.29 -0.34
N LEU A 40 5.05 11.23 0.98
CA LEU A 40 5.69 12.28 1.76
C LEU A 40 7.16 12.46 1.37
N ALA A 41 7.90 11.38 1.18
CA ALA A 41 9.29 11.42 0.73
C ALA A 41 9.41 12.06 -0.67
N MET A 42 8.55 11.67 -1.60
CA MET A 42 8.50 12.25 -2.95
C MET A 42 8.16 13.74 -2.92
N TYR A 43 7.22 14.17 -2.07
CA TYR A 43 6.88 15.57 -1.88
C TYR A 43 8.06 16.40 -1.35
N LEU A 44 8.78 15.89 -0.35
CA LEU A 44 9.91 16.61 0.25
C LEU A 44 11.10 16.72 -0.71
N ARG A 45 11.26 15.75 -1.60
CA ARG A 45 12.31 15.73 -2.63
C ARG A 45 11.92 16.42 -3.94
N ALA A 46 10.65 16.81 -4.08
CA ALA A 46 10.18 17.51 -5.27
C ALA A 46 10.83 18.89 -5.45
N ASP A 47 11.11 19.23 -6.69
CA ASP A 47 11.67 20.51 -7.08
C ASP A 47 10.78 21.68 -6.62
N LYS A 48 11.38 22.73 -6.05
CA LYS A 48 10.66 23.89 -5.47
C LYS A 48 9.63 24.49 -6.43
N LYS A 49 9.96 24.54 -7.72
CA LYS A 49 9.07 25.07 -8.77
C LYS A 49 7.80 24.25 -8.98
N LYS A 50 7.89 22.93 -8.82
CA LYS A 50 6.80 21.97 -9.09
C LYS A 50 6.15 21.45 -7.80
N ARG A 51 6.67 21.84 -6.63
CA ARG A 51 6.30 21.28 -5.32
C ARG A 51 4.80 21.40 -5.00
N LYS A 52 4.15 22.48 -5.44
CA LYS A 52 2.70 22.65 -5.21
C LYS A 52 1.88 21.59 -5.97
N VAL A 53 2.22 21.36 -7.25
CA VAL A 53 1.51 20.38 -8.09
C VAL A 53 1.81 18.96 -7.63
N VAL A 54 3.09 18.65 -7.36
CA VAL A 54 3.47 17.33 -6.81
C VAL A 54 2.81 17.11 -5.45
N GLY A 55 2.77 18.12 -4.59
CA GLY A 55 2.14 18.04 -3.27
C GLY A 55 0.66 17.71 -3.32
N SER A 56 -0.11 18.37 -4.20
CA SER A 56 -1.53 18.08 -4.36
C SER A 56 -1.78 16.66 -4.89
N LEU A 57 -0.98 16.22 -5.87
CA LEU A 57 -1.08 14.88 -6.44
C LEU A 57 -0.73 13.80 -5.40
N MET A 58 0.39 13.98 -4.68
CA MET A 58 0.83 13.05 -3.65
C MET A 58 -0.14 13.00 -2.47
N ALA A 59 -0.70 14.15 -2.05
CA ALA A 59 -1.71 14.19 -0.99
C ALA A 59 -3.00 13.47 -1.40
N ALA A 60 -3.50 13.71 -2.61
CA ALA A 60 -4.69 13.03 -3.11
C ALA A 60 -4.49 11.51 -3.21
N GLY A 61 -3.34 11.07 -3.75
CA GLY A 61 -2.98 9.65 -3.81
C GLY A 61 -2.80 9.02 -2.44
N ALA A 62 -2.17 9.72 -1.48
CA ALA A 62 -1.99 9.25 -0.11
C ALA A 62 -3.33 9.09 0.62
N LEU A 63 -4.26 10.03 0.46
CA LEU A 63 -5.61 9.93 1.03
C LEU A 63 -6.39 8.76 0.38
N ALA A 64 -6.34 8.63 -0.94
CA ALA A 64 -6.98 7.50 -1.64
C ALA A 64 -6.42 6.17 -1.15
N SER A 65 -5.10 6.03 -1.08
CA SER A 65 -4.42 4.83 -0.59
C SER A 65 -4.80 4.51 0.86
N PHE A 66 -4.83 5.51 1.74
CA PHE A 66 -5.15 5.31 3.15
C PHE A 66 -6.62 4.90 3.34
N PHE A 67 -7.57 5.65 2.79
CA PHE A 67 -9.00 5.40 3.04
C PHE A 67 -9.56 4.24 2.26
N THR A 68 -9.27 4.18 0.96
CA THR A 68 -9.87 3.20 0.05
C THR A 68 -8.92 2.07 -0.37
N GLY A 69 -7.61 2.20 -0.09
CA GLY A 69 -6.61 1.24 -0.55
C GLY A 69 -6.29 1.34 -2.05
N VAL A 70 -6.76 2.38 -2.74
CA VAL A 70 -6.46 2.60 -4.16
C VAL A 70 -5.07 3.22 -4.28
N THR A 71 -4.11 2.45 -4.73
CA THR A 71 -2.67 2.78 -4.71
C THR A 71 -2.10 3.21 -6.06
N GLU A 72 -2.82 2.92 -7.14
CA GLU A 72 -2.38 3.13 -8.52
C GLU A 72 -1.85 4.55 -8.79
N PRO A 73 -2.47 5.64 -8.30
CA PRO A 73 -1.96 7.00 -8.57
C PRO A 73 -0.56 7.22 -8.01
N LEU A 74 -0.24 6.60 -6.87
CA LEU A 74 1.08 6.66 -6.26
C LEU A 74 2.07 5.72 -6.95
N GLU A 75 1.67 4.47 -7.16
CA GLU A 75 2.52 3.44 -7.75
C GLU A 75 2.96 3.81 -9.17
N PHE A 76 2.04 4.26 -10.00
CA PHE A 76 2.38 4.72 -11.35
C PHE A 76 3.29 5.94 -11.34
N SER A 77 3.13 6.86 -10.35
CA SER A 77 3.99 8.03 -10.24
C SER A 77 5.46 7.66 -10.10
N PHE A 78 5.82 6.67 -9.27
CA PHE A 78 7.21 6.27 -9.12
C PHE A 78 7.64 5.13 -10.05
N MET A 79 6.73 4.30 -10.54
CA MET A 79 7.04 3.24 -11.48
C MET A 79 7.60 3.79 -12.80
N PHE A 80 6.97 4.84 -13.33
CA PHE A 80 7.41 5.45 -14.59
C PHE A 80 8.61 6.38 -14.41
N VAL A 81 8.72 7.06 -13.26
CA VAL A 81 9.81 8.01 -12.99
C VAL A 81 11.08 7.28 -12.54
N ALA A 82 10.95 6.27 -11.72
CA ALA A 82 12.07 5.53 -11.14
C ALA A 82 11.72 4.05 -10.90
N PRO A 83 11.89 3.18 -11.90
CA PRO A 83 11.55 1.75 -11.80
C PRO A 83 12.21 1.05 -10.62
N LEU A 84 13.38 1.51 -10.17
CA LEU A 84 14.05 0.98 -8.99
C LEU A 84 13.19 1.14 -7.72
N LEU A 85 12.47 2.26 -7.58
CA LEU A 85 11.57 2.46 -6.44
C LEU A 85 10.41 1.46 -6.45
N TYR A 86 9.96 1.06 -7.64
CA TYR A 86 8.94 0.02 -7.78
C TYR A 86 9.45 -1.35 -7.33
N VAL A 87 10.69 -1.70 -7.70
CA VAL A 87 11.32 -2.95 -7.22
C VAL A 87 11.44 -2.97 -5.69
N VAL A 88 11.86 -1.86 -5.11
CA VAL A 88 11.95 -1.71 -3.64
C VAL A 88 10.56 -1.82 -3.00
N HIS A 89 9.55 -1.18 -3.60
CA HIS A 89 8.16 -1.29 -3.14
C HIS A 89 7.68 -2.76 -3.16
N ALA A 90 7.93 -3.50 -4.24
CA ALA A 90 7.55 -4.90 -4.34
C ALA A 90 8.22 -5.78 -3.28
N LEU A 91 9.50 -5.53 -2.98
CA LEU A 91 10.23 -6.24 -1.91
C LEU A 91 9.66 -5.92 -0.52
N LEU A 92 9.35 -4.66 -0.25
CA LEU A 92 8.75 -4.23 1.01
C LEU A 92 7.32 -4.77 1.18
N MET A 93 6.55 -4.84 0.09
CA MET A 93 5.23 -5.48 0.09
C MET A 93 5.35 -6.97 0.43
N GLY A 94 6.26 -7.69 -0.22
CA GLY A 94 6.55 -9.10 0.10
C GLY A 94 6.97 -9.29 1.56
N LEU A 95 7.81 -8.41 2.10
CA LEU A 95 8.23 -8.44 3.50
C LEU A 95 7.03 -8.23 4.45
N SER A 96 6.14 -7.31 4.14
CA SER A 96 4.93 -7.07 4.93
C SER A 96 4.02 -8.29 4.99
N VAL A 97 3.76 -8.90 3.82
CA VAL A 97 2.95 -10.12 3.72
C VAL A 97 3.61 -11.29 4.49
N PHE A 98 4.94 -11.41 4.38
CA PHE A 98 5.70 -12.43 5.12
C PHE A 98 5.56 -12.25 6.63
N ILE A 99 5.76 -11.04 7.16
CA ILE A 99 5.66 -10.75 8.60
C ILE A 99 4.23 -11.03 9.09
N ALA A 100 3.20 -10.50 8.42
CA ALA A 100 1.81 -10.70 8.82
C ALA A 100 1.43 -12.19 8.82
N SER A 101 1.88 -12.92 7.80
CA SER A 101 1.66 -14.36 7.70
C SER A 101 2.41 -15.16 8.78
N ALA A 102 3.66 -14.81 9.09
CA ALA A 102 4.46 -15.47 10.12
C ALA A 102 3.90 -15.24 11.53
N MET A 103 3.31 -14.06 11.77
CA MET A 103 2.69 -13.69 13.04
C MET A 103 1.23 -14.17 13.17
N GLU A 104 0.69 -14.83 12.15
CA GLU A 104 -0.68 -15.35 12.11
C GLU A 104 -1.76 -14.27 12.31
N TRP A 105 -1.47 -13.04 11.86
CA TRP A 105 -2.46 -11.97 11.87
C TRP A 105 -3.41 -12.14 10.69
N THR A 106 -4.71 -12.08 10.95
CA THR A 106 -5.73 -12.27 9.93
C THR A 106 -6.62 -11.06 9.83
N ALA A 107 -6.67 -10.49 8.64
CA ALA A 107 -7.61 -9.45 8.23
C ALA A 107 -7.85 -9.61 6.72
N GLY A 108 -9.07 -9.53 6.31
CA GLY A 108 -9.43 -9.62 4.89
C GLY A 108 -9.97 -8.28 4.38
N PHE A 109 -9.96 -8.09 3.07
CA PHE A 109 -10.62 -6.98 2.43
C PHE A 109 -11.51 -7.48 1.27
N GLY A 110 -12.61 -6.79 1.04
CA GLY A 110 -13.53 -7.11 -0.04
C GLY A 110 -13.22 -6.36 -1.31
N PHE A 111 -12.73 -5.12 -1.18
CA PHE A 111 -12.36 -4.25 -2.30
C PHE A 111 -10.85 -4.00 -2.36
N SER A 112 -10.29 -3.39 -1.32
CA SER A 112 -8.86 -3.09 -1.24
C SER A 112 -8.42 -2.86 0.21
N ALA A 113 -7.12 -3.00 0.51
CA ALA A 113 -6.58 -2.92 1.86
C ALA A 113 -6.49 -1.48 2.38
N GLY A 114 -7.63 -0.79 2.47
CA GLY A 114 -7.77 0.55 3.02
C GLY A 114 -8.44 0.57 4.39
N PHE A 115 -8.54 1.76 4.96
CA PHE A 115 -9.14 1.98 6.27
C PHE A 115 -10.60 1.52 6.36
N VAL A 116 -11.38 1.71 5.29
CA VAL A 116 -12.78 1.29 5.24
C VAL A 116 -12.88 -0.23 5.35
N ASP A 117 -12.11 -0.98 4.55
CA ASP A 117 -12.12 -2.44 4.60
C ASP A 117 -11.52 -2.97 5.91
N MET A 118 -10.55 -2.27 6.49
CA MET A 118 -10.05 -2.62 7.82
C MET A 118 -11.12 -2.49 8.90
N LEU A 119 -11.92 -1.43 8.89
CA LEU A 119 -13.04 -1.27 9.81
C LEU A 119 -14.09 -2.38 9.64
N LEU A 120 -14.41 -2.73 8.40
CA LEU A 120 -15.34 -3.84 8.12
C LEU A 120 -14.76 -5.17 8.58
N SER A 121 -13.47 -5.40 8.31
CA SER A 121 -12.76 -6.62 8.74
C SER A 121 -12.68 -6.73 10.26
N SER A 122 -12.53 -5.61 10.99
CA SER A 122 -12.44 -5.62 12.45
C SER A 122 -13.72 -6.14 13.13
N GLN A 123 -14.87 -6.04 12.45
CA GLN A 123 -16.15 -6.57 12.93
C GLN A 123 -16.31 -8.07 12.63
N ASN A 124 -15.41 -8.67 11.86
CA ASN A 124 -15.47 -10.09 11.52
C ASN A 124 -14.85 -10.91 12.67
N PRO A 125 -15.55 -11.92 13.20
CA PRO A 125 -15.05 -12.78 14.27
C PRO A 125 -13.79 -13.59 13.87
N LEU A 126 -13.51 -13.71 12.56
CA LEU A 126 -12.30 -14.35 12.03
C LEU A 126 -11.06 -13.45 12.00
N ALA A 127 -11.22 -12.15 12.24
CA ALA A 127 -10.10 -11.21 12.30
C ALA A 127 -9.35 -11.38 13.62
N ASN A 128 -8.09 -11.83 13.54
CA ASN A 128 -7.24 -12.01 14.69
C ASN A 128 -6.15 -10.92 14.75
N LYS A 129 -6.09 -10.22 15.89
CA LYS A 129 -5.06 -9.21 16.20
C LYS A 129 -4.90 -8.12 15.10
N TRP A 130 -5.99 -7.74 14.45
CA TRP A 130 -6.01 -6.74 13.38
C TRP A 130 -5.36 -5.40 13.78
N TYR A 131 -5.43 -5.02 15.08
CA TYR A 131 -4.81 -3.79 15.61
C TYR A 131 -3.26 -3.81 15.49
N MET A 132 -2.64 -5.00 15.48
CA MET A 132 -1.20 -5.13 15.29
C MET A 132 -0.76 -4.72 13.89
N LEU A 133 -1.66 -4.81 12.90
CA LEU A 133 -1.41 -4.31 11.54
C LEU A 133 -1.25 -2.79 11.51
N LEU A 134 -1.94 -2.06 12.41
CA LEU A 134 -1.76 -0.61 12.54
C LEU A 134 -0.39 -0.28 13.12
N VAL A 135 0.05 -1.01 14.14
CA VAL A 135 1.40 -0.83 14.72
C VAL A 135 2.46 -1.12 13.68
N MET A 136 2.32 -2.23 12.95
CA MET A 136 3.21 -2.58 11.84
C MET A 136 3.16 -1.50 10.74
N GLY A 137 1.98 -0.95 10.47
CA GLY A 137 1.77 0.13 9.50
C GLY A 137 2.61 1.37 9.81
N VAL A 138 2.64 1.81 11.07
CA VAL A 138 3.49 2.94 11.49
C VAL A 138 4.98 2.63 11.25
N GLY A 139 5.42 1.41 11.53
CA GLY A 139 6.78 0.97 11.21
C GLY A 139 7.08 1.02 9.71
N PHE A 140 6.14 0.55 8.88
CA PHE A 140 6.26 0.61 7.41
C PHE A 140 6.21 2.04 6.88
N PHE A 141 5.43 2.94 7.47
CA PHE A 141 5.44 4.36 7.13
C PHE A 141 6.84 4.95 7.23
N LEU A 142 7.50 4.75 8.38
CA LEU A 142 8.84 5.25 8.61
C LEU A 142 9.86 4.58 7.67
N LEU A 143 9.75 3.27 7.48
CA LEU A 143 10.62 2.50 6.60
C LEU A 143 10.53 2.98 5.15
N TYR A 144 9.32 3.13 4.61
CA TYR A 144 9.10 3.66 3.28
C TYR A 144 9.59 5.09 3.13
N PHE A 145 9.27 5.94 4.12
CA PHE A 145 9.73 7.33 4.12
C PHE A 145 11.26 7.42 4.02
N VAL A 146 11.98 6.69 4.88
CA VAL A 146 13.44 6.71 4.91
C VAL A 146 14.03 6.17 3.61
N ILE A 147 13.59 4.99 3.17
CA ILE A 147 14.13 4.35 1.97
C ILE A 147 13.88 5.21 0.73
N PHE A 148 12.66 5.70 0.53
CA PHE A 148 12.32 6.54 -0.62
C PHE A 148 13.02 7.89 -0.57
N TYR A 149 13.14 8.50 0.62
CA TYR A 149 13.83 9.76 0.79
C TYR A 149 15.32 9.66 0.39
N PHE A 150 16.00 8.59 0.79
CA PHE A 150 17.40 8.36 0.43
C PHE A 150 17.56 7.95 -1.03
N LEU A 151 16.74 7.04 -1.54
CA LEU A 151 16.81 6.57 -2.92
C LEU A 151 16.53 7.69 -3.95
N ILE A 152 15.57 8.55 -3.71
CA ILE A 152 15.29 9.71 -4.57
C ILE A 152 16.43 10.75 -4.47
N GLY A 153 17.12 10.83 -3.34
CA GLY A 153 18.25 11.73 -3.13
C GLY A 153 19.56 11.23 -3.68
N TRP A 154 19.70 9.94 -3.93
CA TRP A 154 20.89 9.41 -4.56
C TRP A 154 20.87 9.81 -6.04
N PRO A 155 22.02 10.25 -6.60
CA PRO A 155 22.10 10.56 -8.02
C PRO A 155 22.12 9.24 -8.83
N VAL A 156 21.01 8.51 -8.81
CA VAL A 156 20.76 7.52 -9.83
C VAL A 156 20.51 8.29 -11.11
N SER A 157 21.44 8.21 -12.04
CA SER A 157 21.35 8.79 -13.36
C SER A 157 19.98 8.55 -13.99
N TYR A 158 19.11 9.54 -13.90
CA TYR A 158 17.89 9.62 -14.71
C TYR A 158 18.25 9.92 -16.18
N THR A 159 19.28 9.21 -16.72
CA THR A 159 19.87 9.49 -18.02
C THR A 159 19.04 9.03 -19.20
N HIS A 160 17.82 8.51 -19.01
CA HIS A 160 17.05 7.99 -20.14
C HIS A 160 15.61 8.50 -20.28
N LEU A 161 15.20 9.54 -19.56
CA LEU A 161 13.92 10.23 -19.78
C LEU A 161 14.09 11.72 -20.00
N THR A 162 15.08 12.10 -20.81
CA THR A 162 15.01 13.35 -21.55
C THR A 162 14.00 13.14 -22.68
N LEU A 163 12.73 13.42 -22.42
CA LEU A 163 11.80 13.77 -23.50
C LEU A 163 12.49 14.86 -24.32
N PRO A 164 12.59 14.70 -25.65
CA PRO A 164 13.15 15.75 -26.50
C PRO A 164 12.20 16.94 -26.45
N THR A 165 12.46 17.89 -25.58
CA THR A 165 11.83 19.20 -25.58
C THR A 165 12.48 20.05 -26.66
N ASN A 166 12.37 19.62 -27.89
CA ASN A 166 12.58 20.46 -29.06
C ASN A 166 11.21 20.76 -29.67
N TYR A 167 10.48 21.66 -29.04
CA TYR A 167 9.52 22.50 -29.72
C TYR A 167 10.03 23.93 -29.63
N SER A 168 11.01 24.25 -30.48
CA SER A 168 11.25 25.61 -30.94
C SER A 168 10.15 25.96 -31.95
N VAL A 169 9.26 26.85 -31.58
CA VAL A 169 8.49 27.71 -32.48
C VAL A 169 8.80 29.13 -32.07
#